data_fbb33ef5e3d9b46d10c7afa06edd5ff2
#
_entry.id   fbb33ef5e3d9b46d10c7afa06edd5ff2
#
_cell.length_a   1.000
_cell.length_b   1.000
_cell.length_c   1.000
_cell.angle_alpha   90.00
_cell.angle_beta   90.00
_cell.angle_gamma   90.00
#
_symmetry.space_group_name_H-M   'P 1'
#
loop_
_entity.id
_entity.type
_entity.pdbx_description
1 polymer ?
#
loop_
_entity_poly.entity_id
_entity_poly.type
_entity_poly.pdbx_seq_one_letter_code
_entity_poly.pdbx_strand_id
1 'polypeptide(L)' 'MATPIKPGTDNQKPGQYIEVGPRGGQVSNPRVVTIDRGDRLPPTQKPGNGWIRK' A
#
# COMPACT_ATOMS: atom_id res chain seq x y z
N MET A 1 7.59 -12.35 6.32
CA MET A 1 7.48 -10.92 6.02
C MET A 1 6.44 -10.70 4.94
N ALA A 2 5.66 -9.66 5.07
CA ALA A 2 4.62 -9.38 4.09
C ALA A 2 5.23 -8.82 2.80
N THR A 3 4.77 -9.29 1.66
CA THR A 3 5.17 -8.76 0.37
C THR A 3 4.30 -7.53 0.09
N PRO A 4 4.92 -6.38 -0.25
CA PRO A 4 4.13 -5.20 -0.57
C PRO A 4 3.22 -5.41 -1.78
N ILE A 5 2.02 -4.85 -1.69
CA ILE A 5 1.06 -4.89 -2.79
C ILE A 5 1.35 -3.72 -3.72
N LYS A 6 1.37 -3.97 -5.01
CA LYS A 6 1.69 -2.92 -5.98
C LYS A 6 0.61 -1.84 -6.00
N PRO A 7 1.00 -0.56 -6.19
CA PRO A 7 0.02 0.50 -6.40
C PRO A 7 -0.85 0.20 -7.60
N GLY A 8 -2.10 0.62 -7.53
CA GLY A 8 -3.04 0.39 -8.63
C GLY A 8 -3.65 -0.99 -8.66
N THR A 9 -3.32 -1.85 -7.70
CA THR A 9 -3.94 -3.17 -7.63
C THR A 9 -5.41 -3.02 -7.27
N ASP A 10 -6.27 -3.65 -8.06
CA ASP A 10 -7.71 -3.58 -7.87
C ASP A 10 -8.20 -4.62 -6.87
N ASN A 11 -9.40 -4.40 -6.38
CA ASN A 11 -10.18 -5.41 -5.68
C ASN A 11 -9.54 -5.88 -4.39
N GLN A 12 -8.93 -4.94 -3.67
CA GLN A 12 -8.30 -5.24 -2.41
C GLN A 12 -9.33 -5.29 -1.28
N LYS A 13 -8.97 -6.00 -0.21
CA LYS A 13 -9.82 -6.06 0.97
C LYS A 13 -9.94 -4.69 1.60
N PRO A 14 -11.12 -4.34 2.12
CA PRO A 14 -11.30 -3.04 2.78
C PRO A 14 -10.45 -2.96 4.04
N GLY A 15 -10.06 -1.75 4.39
CA GLY A 15 -9.29 -1.49 5.59
C GLY A 15 -8.20 -0.48 5.36
N GLN A 16 -7.28 -0.39 6.31
CA GLN A 16 -6.18 0.56 6.23
C GLN A 16 -4.94 -0.10 5.67
N TYR A 17 -4.24 0.65 4.82
CA TYR A 17 -2.98 0.22 4.23
C TYR A 17 -1.93 1.28 4.48
N ILE A 18 -0.70 0.84 4.71
CA ILE A 18 0.44 1.73 4.94
C ILE A 18 1.46 1.56 3.82
N GLU A 19 2.02 2.68 3.38
CA GLU A 19 3.04 2.67 2.34
C GLU A 19 4.37 2.15 2.90
N VAL A 20 5.01 1.28 2.13
CA VAL A 20 6.30 0.71 2.51
C VAL A 20 7.22 0.70 1.29
N GLY A 21 8.51 0.47 1.53
CA GLY A 21 9.48 0.37 0.46
C GLY A 21 9.32 -0.90 -0.36
N PRO A 22 10.11 -1.04 -1.43
CA PRO A 22 9.97 -2.17 -2.36
C PRO A 22 10.14 -3.54 -1.72
N ARG A 23 10.84 -3.60 -0.59
CA ARG A 23 11.06 -4.85 0.13
C ARG A 23 10.22 -4.95 1.40
N GLY A 24 9.25 -4.07 1.55
CA GLY A 24 8.42 -4.04 2.74
C GLY A 24 9.01 -3.26 3.89
N GLY A 25 10.15 -2.59 3.68
CA GLY A 25 10.79 -1.80 4.71
C GLY A 25 10.06 -0.48 4.96
N GLN A 26 10.32 0.10 6.12
CA GLN A 26 9.71 1.38 6.46
C GLN A 26 10.27 2.50 5.60
N VAL A 27 9.41 3.44 5.27
CA VAL A 27 9.80 4.64 4.56
C VAL A 27 9.56 5.85 5.46
N SER A 28 10.23 6.97 5.15
CA SER A 28 10.01 8.22 5.87
C SER A 28 8.64 8.76 5.52
N ASN A 29 7.91 9.22 6.54
CA ASN A 29 6.56 9.77 6.38
C ASN A 29 5.64 8.83 5.59
N PRO A 30 5.44 7.60 6.07
CA PRO A 30 4.60 6.65 5.35
C PRO A 30 3.16 7.15 5.30
N ARG A 31 2.54 7.00 4.13
CA ARG A 31 1.13 7.35 3.98
C ARG A 31 0.27 6.18 4.46
N VAL A 32 -0.84 6.53 5.07
CA VAL A 32 -1.85 5.55 5.44
C VAL A 32 -3.12 5.90 4.68
N VAL A 33 -3.69 4.92 4.02
CA VAL A 33 -4.94 5.11 3.28
C VAL A 33 -5.97 4.11 3.76
N THR A 34 -7.23 4.52 3.70
CA THR A 34 -8.35 3.63 3.98
C THR A 34 -9.08 3.39 2.67
N ILE A 35 -9.28 2.13 2.33
CA ILE A 35 -10.01 1.79 1.11
C ILE A 35 -11.24 0.99 1.45
N ASP A 36 -12.24 1.09 0.57
CA ASP A 36 -13.47 0.32 0.67
C ASP A 36 -13.35 -0.94 -0.17
N ARG A 37 -14.31 -1.81 0.01
CA ARG A 37 -14.36 -3.06 -0.74
C ARG A 37 -14.36 -2.79 -2.24
N GLY A 38 -13.44 -3.43 -2.94
CA GLY A 38 -13.33 -3.32 -4.39
C GLY A 38 -12.54 -2.13 -4.87
N ASP A 39 -12.06 -1.30 -3.97
CA ASP A 39 -11.28 -0.13 -4.35
C ASP A 39 -9.89 -0.52 -4.85
N ARG A 40 -9.34 0.39 -5.65
CA ARG A 40 -7.98 0.27 -6.13
C ARG A 40 -7.03 0.99 -5.18
N LEU A 41 -5.86 0.38 -4.96
CA LEU A 41 -4.83 1.03 -4.16
C LEU A 41 -4.27 2.24 -4.92
N PRO A 42 -4.12 3.39 -4.24
CA PRO A 42 -3.61 4.59 -4.89
C PRO A 42 -2.11 4.47 -5.19
N PRO A 43 -1.58 5.39 -6.01
CA PRO A 43 -0.15 5.42 -6.26
C PRO A 43 0.62 5.77 -4.99
N THR A 44 1.85 5.26 -4.90
CA THR A 44 2.74 5.59 -3.80
C THR A 44 3.52 6.86 -4.10
N GLN A 45 4.20 7.39 -3.07
CA GLN A 45 4.96 8.63 -3.21
C GLN A 45 6.20 8.46 -4.06
N LYS A 46 6.79 7.27 -4.08
CA LYS A 46 8.00 6.98 -4.84
C LYS A 46 7.82 5.72 -5.66
N PRO A 47 8.44 5.66 -6.84
CA PRO A 47 8.41 4.44 -7.65
C PRO A 47 8.98 3.25 -6.87
N GLY A 48 8.38 2.11 -7.04
CA GLY A 48 8.84 0.89 -6.39
C GLY A 48 8.24 0.64 -5.03
N ASN A 49 7.67 1.65 -4.38
CA ASN A 49 7.00 1.45 -3.10
C ASN A 49 5.69 0.69 -3.29
N GLY A 50 5.24 0.09 -2.22
CA GLY A 50 3.99 -0.65 -2.23
C GLY A 50 3.19 -0.42 -0.98
N TRP A 51 2.15 -1.21 -0.81
CA TRP A 51 1.22 -1.11 0.31
C TRP A 51 1.20 -2.40 1.11
N ILE A 52 1.11 -2.27 2.42
CA ILE A 52 0.87 -3.41 3.30
C ILE A 52 -0.36 -3.11 4.13
N ARG A 53 -1.21 -4.11 4.31
CA ARG A 53 -2.39 -3.96 5.14
C ARG A 53 -1.97 -3.71 6.58
N LYS A 54 -2.56 -2.70 7.16
CA LYS A 54 -2.24 -2.31 8.52
C LYS A 54 -2.96 -3.17 9.54
#